data_ceafccf6fe9cb42fb993d0f933e14d08
#
_entry.id   ceafccf6fe9cb42fb993d0f933e14d08
#
_cell.length_a   1.000
_cell.length_b   1.000
_cell.length_c   1.000
_cell.angle_alpha   90.00
_cell.angle_beta   90.00
_cell.angle_gamma   90.00
#
_symmetry.space_group_name_H-M   'P 1'
#
loop_
_entity.id
_entity.type
_entity.pdbx_description
1 polymer ?
#
loop_
_entity_poly.entity_id
_entity_poly.type
_entity_poly.pdbx_seq_one_letter_code
_entity_poly.pdbx_strand_id
1 'polypeptide(L)'
;MLTIKAEIKKGELKANGTYNVKIRFTLNRKVKRLSSSLFVSPKDLTKSGDFKKTTKIYKEIENLVQGYKNKCNEMQVDLNSYSLDDIFKHLKFEDMKDKKIDFIDFSRKWIAKATIKGANNYKTVLNSLTSFIGRDSLNISEINLSFITRYADYIKKCREAKIEKLEKAGKRVPSNRMMSLYLGSLRHLFKEAQKEYNNYDNGLILIPSSPFDNFKIPKQEATRKRALDKATIKKIYALPYRNTSKGIKGTCRYDLAKDCFILSFGLIGMNSVDLYNVTDYKDGKLTYYRTKTKARRNDKAKMVVDVPPMLKPLIEKYRDKSSKRVFNFYQYYANDKGFNKAINRGLKEIGSELAIEDLEFYAARHSWATLAINKVGIDKFTVHAALNHVDESMRVTDIYIERDFQNENKANAKVVKYVFGTK
;
A
#
# COMPACT_ATOMS: atom_id res chain seq x y z
N MET A 1 36.32 23.48 16.28
CA MET A 1 35.64 24.75 16.03
C MET A 1 35.25 24.82 14.55
N LEU A 2 34.01 25.25 14.25
CA LEU A 2 33.54 25.44 12.87
C LEU A 2 34.17 26.69 12.26
N THR A 3 34.77 26.59 11.08
CA THR A 3 35.28 27.70 10.31
C THR A 3 34.56 27.81 8.97
N ILE A 4 34.05 29.01 8.64
CA ILE A 4 33.32 29.27 7.39
C ILE A 4 34.09 30.40 6.64
N LYS A 5 34.54 30.09 5.42
CA LYS A 5 35.27 31.01 4.56
C LYS A 5 34.82 30.90 3.11
N ALA A 6 34.88 31.97 2.37
CA ALA A 6 34.75 31.92 0.91
C ALA A 6 36.08 31.57 0.26
N GLU A 7 36.03 30.78 -0.80
CA GLU A 7 37.20 30.43 -1.63
C GLU A 7 36.79 30.20 -3.09
N ILE A 8 37.76 30.22 -3.97
CA ILE A 8 37.64 29.72 -5.34
C ILE A 8 38.46 28.44 -5.50
N LYS A 9 38.14 27.64 -6.49
CA LYS A 9 39.01 26.54 -6.93
C LYS A 9 39.68 26.94 -8.24
N LYS A 10 41.02 27.14 -8.21
CA LYS A 10 41.81 27.64 -9.36
C LYS A 10 41.63 26.77 -10.60
N GLY A 11 41.40 25.46 -10.45
CA GLY A 11 41.15 24.54 -11.56
C GLY A 11 39.72 24.57 -12.14
N GLU A 12 38.80 25.36 -11.58
CA GLU A 12 37.38 25.37 -12.00
C GLU A 12 37.01 26.72 -12.68
N LEU A 13 37.92 27.23 -13.54
CA LEU A 13 37.60 28.41 -14.39
C LEU A 13 36.53 28.02 -15.41
N LYS A 14 35.44 28.75 -15.46
CA LYS A 14 34.36 28.53 -16.42
C LYS A 14 34.73 29.06 -17.82
N ALA A 15 34.07 28.57 -18.86
CA ALA A 15 34.29 29.00 -20.24
C ALA A 15 34.08 30.52 -20.44
N ASN A 16 33.28 31.18 -19.59
CA ASN A 16 33.07 32.61 -19.59
C ASN A 16 34.15 33.42 -18.83
N GLY A 17 35.25 32.80 -18.41
CA GLY A 17 36.37 33.43 -17.75
C GLY A 17 36.12 33.81 -16.26
N THR A 18 35.11 33.21 -15.62
CA THR A 18 34.82 33.48 -14.21
C THR A 18 35.00 32.23 -13.33
N TYR A 19 35.24 32.43 -12.05
CA TYR A 19 35.23 31.38 -11.02
C TYR A 19 33.98 31.47 -10.18
N ASN A 20 33.38 30.32 -9.86
CA ASN A 20 32.32 30.28 -8.87
C ASN A 20 32.90 30.45 -7.46
N VAL A 21 32.30 31.36 -6.67
CA VAL A 21 32.64 31.54 -5.26
C VAL A 21 32.02 30.37 -4.48
N LYS A 22 32.86 29.63 -3.79
CA LYS A 22 32.44 28.50 -2.93
C LYS A 22 32.59 28.90 -1.47
N ILE A 23 31.59 28.52 -0.68
CA ILE A 23 31.65 28.65 0.76
C ILE A 23 32.16 27.34 1.35
N ARG A 24 33.34 27.43 1.96
CA ARG A 24 34.04 26.31 2.60
C ARG A 24 33.69 26.28 4.09
N PHE A 25 33.19 25.14 4.52
CA PHE A 25 32.94 24.80 5.91
C PHE A 25 34.02 23.79 6.35
N THR A 26 34.66 24.07 7.46
CA THR A 26 35.67 23.19 8.06
C THR A 26 35.31 22.93 9.52
N LEU A 27 35.13 21.67 9.89
CA LEU A 27 34.86 21.21 11.25
C LEU A 27 35.64 19.93 11.51
N ASN A 28 36.39 19.87 12.61
CA ASN A 28 37.15 18.67 13.01
C ASN A 28 38.00 18.10 11.85
N ARG A 29 38.76 18.95 11.14
CA ARG A 29 39.57 18.61 9.96
C ARG A 29 38.81 18.12 8.71
N LYS A 30 37.49 17.94 8.80
CA LYS A 30 36.65 17.63 7.63
C LYS A 30 36.23 18.91 6.91
N VAL A 31 36.14 18.88 5.59
CA VAL A 31 35.82 20.02 4.74
C VAL A 31 34.66 19.69 3.82
N LYS A 32 33.66 20.56 3.80
CA LYS A 32 32.60 20.58 2.77
C LYS A 32 32.47 21.95 2.14
N ARG A 33 31.96 22.01 0.90
CA ARG A 33 31.83 23.23 0.10
C ARG A 33 30.42 23.35 -0.47
N LEU A 34 29.87 24.56 -0.40
CA LEU A 34 28.67 24.96 -1.12
C LEU A 34 29.03 25.87 -2.27
N SER A 35 28.50 25.62 -3.47
CA SER A 35 28.56 26.58 -4.57
C SER A 35 27.58 27.71 -4.29
N SER A 36 28.00 28.96 -4.47
CA SER A 36 27.13 30.14 -4.35
C SER A 36 26.59 30.58 -5.72
N SER A 37 25.70 31.57 -5.70
CA SER A 37 25.28 32.31 -6.91
C SER A 37 26.31 33.35 -7.39
N LEU A 38 27.38 33.60 -6.63
CA LEU A 38 28.37 34.60 -6.95
C LEU A 38 29.48 34.03 -7.83
N PHE A 39 29.92 34.86 -8.78
CA PHE A 39 31.02 34.58 -9.68
C PHE A 39 31.99 35.75 -9.67
N VAL A 40 33.31 35.46 -9.69
CA VAL A 40 34.39 36.45 -9.70
C VAL A 40 35.26 36.26 -10.93
N SER A 41 35.74 37.35 -11.46
CA SER A 41 36.74 37.36 -12.54
C SER A 41 38.17 37.32 -11.97
N PRO A 42 39.19 36.90 -12.75
CA PRO A 42 40.57 36.98 -12.32
C PRO A 42 40.99 38.39 -11.83
N LYS A 43 40.35 39.46 -12.32
CA LYS A 43 40.61 40.86 -11.92
C LYS A 43 40.19 41.12 -10.47
N ASP A 44 39.24 40.36 -9.95
CA ASP A 44 38.74 40.48 -8.57
C ASP A 44 39.61 39.75 -7.56
N LEU A 45 40.63 39.05 -8.03
CA LEU A 45 41.53 38.22 -7.22
C LEU A 45 42.91 38.87 -7.11
N THR A 46 43.58 38.61 -5.98
CA THR A 46 44.99 38.88 -5.77
C THR A 46 45.87 37.85 -6.52
N LYS A 47 47.19 38.09 -6.59
CA LYS A 47 48.12 37.09 -7.16
C LYS A 47 48.12 35.77 -6.41
N SER A 48 47.82 35.78 -5.11
CA SER A 48 47.63 34.57 -4.27
C SER A 48 46.31 33.81 -4.55
N GLY A 49 45.33 34.48 -5.18
CA GLY A 49 44.00 33.93 -5.45
C GLY A 49 42.97 34.29 -4.37
N ASP A 50 43.29 35.20 -3.47
CA ASP A 50 42.37 35.73 -2.48
C ASP A 50 41.49 36.82 -3.10
N PHE A 51 40.34 37.11 -2.51
CA PHE A 51 39.44 38.16 -2.98
C PHE A 51 40.00 39.56 -2.65
N LYS A 52 40.01 40.45 -3.62
CA LYS A 52 40.42 41.86 -3.41
C LYS A 52 39.35 42.59 -2.63
N LYS A 53 39.72 43.14 -1.46
CA LYS A 53 38.82 43.87 -0.56
C LYS A 53 38.24 45.17 -1.17
N THR A 54 38.87 45.71 -2.21
CA THR A 54 38.46 46.94 -2.90
C THR A 54 37.32 46.75 -3.91
N THR A 55 36.91 45.52 -4.20
CA THR A 55 35.89 45.24 -5.19
C THR A 55 34.48 45.20 -4.59
N LYS A 56 33.46 45.63 -5.36
CA LYS A 56 32.06 45.55 -4.92
C LYS A 56 31.66 44.13 -4.54
N ILE A 57 32.10 43.14 -5.32
CA ILE A 57 31.80 41.72 -5.11
C ILE A 57 32.33 41.21 -3.77
N TYR A 58 33.44 41.80 -3.24
CA TYR A 58 33.96 41.41 -1.93
C TYR A 58 32.94 41.61 -0.79
N LYS A 59 32.20 42.71 -0.83
CA LYS A 59 31.18 43.04 0.17
C LYS A 59 30.02 42.04 0.10
N GLU A 60 29.63 41.61 -1.09
CA GLU A 60 28.61 40.59 -1.30
C GLU A 60 29.08 39.22 -0.77
N ILE A 61 30.36 38.86 -0.99
CA ILE A 61 30.97 37.66 -0.47
C ILE A 61 31.01 37.66 1.06
N GLU A 62 31.40 38.78 1.68
CA GLU A 62 31.39 38.91 3.14
C GLU A 62 29.99 38.78 3.72
N ASN A 63 29.01 39.44 3.13
CA ASN A 63 27.60 39.30 3.54
C ASN A 63 27.12 37.86 3.44
N LEU A 64 27.47 37.17 2.37
CA LEU A 64 27.11 35.76 2.18
C LEU A 64 27.75 34.86 3.26
N VAL A 65 29.03 35.03 3.54
CA VAL A 65 29.75 34.31 4.61
C VAL A 65 29.14 34.60 5.97
N GLN A 66 28.82 35.87 6.26
CA GLN A 66 28.20 36.25 7.51
C GLN A 66 26.78 35.66 7.65
N GLY A 67 26.01 35.62 6.57
CA GLY A 67 24.70 34.96 6.53
C GLY A 67 24.77 33.47 6.94
N TYR A 68 25.76 32.75 6.40
CA TYR A 68 25.96 31.35 6.80
C TYR A 68 26.43 31.20 8.26
N LYS A 69 27.27 32.14 8.75
CA LYS A 69 27.67 32.14 10.17
C LYS A 69 26.47 32.36 11.07
N ASN A 70 25.60 33.31 10.75
CA ASN A 70 24.39 33.58 11.52
C ASN A 70 23.46 32.35 11.56
N LYS A 71 23.18 31.73 10.40
CA LYS A 71 22.40 30.52 10.30
C LYS A 71 22.96 29.36 11.15
N CYS A 72 24.29 29.20 11.18
CA CYS A 72 24.92 28.19 12.03
C CYS A 72 24.84 28.56 13.53
N ASN A 73 24.93 29.84 13.89
CA ASN A 73 24.80 30.28 15.29
C ASN A 73 23.38 30.09 15.83
N GLU A 74 22.35 30.10 14.99
CA GLU A 74 20.96 29.85 15.36
C GLU A 74 20.72 28.40 15.81
N MET A 75 21.66 27.48 15.58
CA MET A 75 21.55 26.05 15.99
C MET A 75 21.58 25.84 17.52
N GLN A 76 21.63 26.86 18.35
CA GLN A 76 21.46 26.93 19.82
C GLN A 76 22.16 25.82 20.66
N VAL A 77 23.00 24.99 20.08
CA VAL A 77 23.73 23.89 20.74
C VAL A 77 25.20 23.99 20.37
N ASP A 78 26.08 23.43 21.19
CA ASP A 78 27.51 23.40 20.88
C ASP A 78 27.76 22.80 19.51
N LEU A 79 28.14 23.64 18.55
CA LEU A 79 28.45 23.30 17.16
C LEU A 79 29.49 22.18 17.04
N ASN A 80 30.27 21.90 18.09
CA ASN A 80 31.26 20.82 18.12
C ASN A 80 30.62 19.43 18.28
N SER A 81 29.39 19.38 18.74
CA SER A 81 28.65 18.11 18.85
C SER A 81 28.02 17.65 17.53
N TYR A 82 27.96 18.52 16.50
CA TYR A 82 27.40 18.20 15.19
C TYR A 82 28.46 17.75 14.20
N SER A 83 28.04 16.90 13.25
CA SER A 83 28.83 16.63 12.05
C SER A 83 28.63 17.72 10.99
N LEU A 84 29.55 17.82 10.01
CA LEU A 84 29.34 18.71 8.85
C LEU A 84 28.06 18.33 8.07
N ASP A 85 27.65 17.05 8.09
CA ASP A 85 26.42 16.61 7.44
C ASP A 85 25.19 17.20 8.12
N ASP A 86 25.19 17.28 9.44
CA ASP A 86 24.10 17.86 10.21
C ASP A 86 24.00 19.37 9.99
N ILE A 87 25.14 20.07 9.96
CA ILE A 87 25.17 21.49 9.62
C ILE A 87 24.62 21.74 8.22
N PHE A 88 24.99 20.92 7.24
CA PHE A 88 24.48 21.07 5.88
C PHE A 88 22.98 20.73 5.76
N LYS A 89 22.48 19.78 6.53
CA LYS A 89 21.05 19.52 6.64
C LYS A 89 20.31 20.72 7.22
N HIS A 90 20.87 21.35 8.27
CA HIS A 90 20.30 22.56 8.86
C HIS A 90 20.27 23.73 7.88
N LEU A 91 21.37 24.02 7.20
CA LEU A 91 21.42 25.09 6.21
C LEU A 91 20.42 24.88 5.07
N LYS A 92 20.30 23.64 4.58
CA LYS A 92 19.30 23.28 3.58
C LYS A 92 17.87 23.45 4.10
N PHE A 93 17.63 23.19 5.37
CA PHE A 93 16.35 23.35 6.01
C PHE A 93 15.97 24.85 6.11
N GLU A 94 16.91 25.73 6.55
CA GLU A 94 16.68 27.15 6.61
C GLU A 94 16.35 27.74 5.22
N ASP A 95 17.01 27.28 4.16
CA ASP A 95 16.68 27.62 2.78
C ASP A 95 15.30 27.13 2.33
N MET A 96 14.74 26.14 3.03
CA MET A 96 13.41 25.57 2.76
C MET A 96 12.29 26.16 3.63
N LYS A 97 12.63 26.85 4.72
CA LYS A 97 11.68 27.36 5.71
C LYS A 97 10.64 28.31 5.09
N ASP A 98 11.04 29.09 4.10
CA ASP A 98 10.18 30.00 3.35
C ASP A 98 9.55 29.36 2.10
N LYS A 99 9.90 28.11 1.78
CA LYS A 99 9.34 27.43 0.60
C LYS A 99 8.00 26.78 0.94
N LYS A 100 7.00 27.15 0.16
CA LYS A 100 5.70 26.47 0.22
C LYS A 100 5.85 25.01 -0.20
N ILE A 101 5.49 24.09 0.67
CA ILE A 101 5.49 22.64 0.38
C ILE A 101 4.19 22.32 -0.34
N ASP A 102 4.25 21.98 -1.61
CA ASP A 102 3.10 21.48 -2.35
C ASP A 102 2.84 20.02 -1.99
N PHE A 103 1.77 19.80 -1.25
CA PHE A 103 1.36 18.48 -0.77
C PHE A 103 0.90 17.54 -1.91
N ILE A 104 0.30 18.08 -2.98
CA ILE A 104 -0.14 17.27 -4.12
C ILE A 104 1.08 16.75 -4.90
N ASP A 105 2.04 17.61 -5.20
CA ASP A 105 3.29 17.24 -5.89
C ASP A 105 4.08 16.22 -5.06
N PHE A 106 4.27 16.49 -3.76
CA PHE A 106 4.89 15.54 -2.83
C PHE A 106 4.19 14.17 -2.89
N SER A 107 2.86 14.17 -2.75
CA SER A 107 2.09 12.92 -2.71
C SER A 107 2.18 12.14 -4.02
N ARG A 108 2.17 12.81 -5.17
CA ARG A 108 2.39 12.17 -6.49
C ARG A 108 3.77 11.52 -6.58
N LYS A 109 4.82 12.21 -6.14
CA LYS A 109 6.19 11.71 -6.11
C LYS A 109 6.33 10.51 -5.16
N TRP A 110 5.73 10.61 -3.97
CA TRP A 110 5.72 9.51 -3.00
C TRP A 110 5.01 8.26 -3.56
N ILE A 111 3.83 8.42 -4.16
CA ILE A 111 3.07 7.32 -4.77
C ILE A 111 3.84 6.66 -5.92
N ALA A 112 4.57 7.43 -6.72
CA ALA A 112 5.37 6.92 -7.83
C ALA A 112 6.55 6.05 -7.35
N LYS A 113 7.15 6.39 -6.19
CA LYS A 113 8.24 5.63 -5.56
C LYS A 113 7.73 4.44 -4.74
N ALA A 114 6.47 4.45 -4.32
CA ALA A 114 5.93 3.45 -3.40
C ALA A 114 5.80 2.07 -4.05
N THR A 115 6.48 1.07 -3.49
CA THR A 115 6.42 -0.34 -3.92
C THR A 115 5.21 -1.10 -3.38
N ILE A 116 4.30 -0.42 -2.66
CA ILE A 116 3.14 -1.02 -1.99
C ILE A 116 2.00 -1.33 -2.97
N LYS A 117 1.42 -2.52 -2.89
CA LYS A 117 0.27 -2.95 -3.71
C LYS A 117 -0.97 -2.05 -3.58
N GLY A 118 -1.05 -1.21 -2.54
CA GLY A 118 -2.14 -0.26 -2.28
C GLY A 118 -1.98 1.11 -2.93
N ALA A 119 -0.92 1.36 -3.72
CA ALA A 119 -0.63 2.68 -4.31
C ALA A 119 -1.82 3.30 -5.09
N ASN A 120 -2.63 2.47 -5.76
CA ASN A 120 -3.82 2.95 -6.48
C ASN A 120 -4.89 3.58 -5.56
N ASN A 121 -4.97 3.20 -4.29
CA ASN A 121 -5.89 3.83 -3.35
C ASN A 121 -5.50 5.29 -3.11
N TYR A 122 -4.21 5.58 -2.98
CA TYR A 122 -3.70 6.94 -2.80
C TYR A 122 -3.95 7.80 -4.03
N LYS A 123 -3.81 7.27 -5.25
CA LYS A 123 -4.19 7.98 -6.49
C LYS A 123 -5.67 8.40 -6.48
N THR A 124 -6.55 7.47 -6.07
CA THR A 124 -7.99 7.76 -5.96
C THR A 124 -8.26 8.86 -4.94
N VAL A 125 -7.55 8.85 -3.81
CA VAL A 125 -7.68 9.90 -2.78
C VAL A 125 -7.18 11.24 -3.30
N LEU A 126 -6.05 11.30 -3.98
CA LEU A 126 -5.55 12.53 -4.60
C LEU A 126 -6.53 13.10 -5.64
N ASN A 127 -7.10 12.26 -6.51
CA ASN A 127 -8.10 12.70 -7.47
C ASN A 127 -9.34 13.29 -6.76
N SER A 128 -9.78 12.69 -5.65
CA SER A 128 -10.88 13.24 -4.85
C SER A 128 -10.50 14.56 -4.20
N LEU A 129 -9.26 14.68 -3.71
CA LEU A 129 -8.76 15.88 -3.06
C LEU A 129 -8.63 17.04 -4.07
N THR A 130 -8.05 16.80 -5.25
CA THR A 130 -7.95 17.81 -6.32
C THR A 130 -9.33 18.24 -6.83
N SER A 131 -10.30 17.31 -6.92
CA SER A 131 -11.69 17.67 -7.23
C SER A 131 -12.34 18.53 -6.15
N PHE A 132 -12.04 18.28 -4.87
CA PHE A 132 -12.54 19.08 -3.75
C PHE A 132 -11.99 20.50 -3.75
N ILE A 133 -10.68 20.65 -3.97
CA ILE A 133 -10.03 21.97 -3.93
C ILE A 133 -10.12 22.75 -5.27
N GLY A 134 -10.49 22.07 -6.37
CA GLY A 134 -10.60 22.69 -7.70
C GLY A 134 -9.26 23.10 -8.33
N ARG A 135 -8.13 22.59 -7.83
CA ARG A 135 -6.77 22.92 -8.31
C ARG A 135 -5.80 21.75 -8.12
N ASP A 136 -4.67 21.79 -8.83
CA ASP A 136 -3.65 20.74 -8.83
C ASP A 136 -2.48 20.97 -7.85
N SER A 137 -2.53 22.01 -7.04
CA SER A 137 -1.55 22.33 -6.00
C SER A 137 -2.24 22.64 -4.68
N LEU A 138 -1.61 22.27 -3.56
CA LEU A 138 -2.10 22.51 -2.22
C LEU A 138 -0.92 22.71 -1.27
N ASN A 139 -0.80 23.91 -0.68
CA ASN A 139 0.21 24.08 0.35
C ASN A 139 -0.14 23.24 1.57
N ILE A 140 0.82 22.49 2.10
CA ILE A 140 0.61 21.60 3.25
C ILE A 140 0.10 22.36 4.49
N SER A 141 0.44 23.62 4.66
CA SER A 141 -0.04 24.50 5.75
C SER A 141 -1.55 24.78 5.67
N GLU A 142 -2.16 24.64 4.50
CA GLU A 142 -3.61 24.78 4.33
C GLU A 142 -4.39 23.59 4.88
N ILE A 143 -3.72 22.44 5.07
CA ILE A 143 -4.33 21.21 5.60
C ILE A 143 -4.40 21.31 7.12
N ASN A 144 -5.36 22.07 7.60
CA ASN A 144 -5.68 22.24 9.01
C ASN A 144 -6.98 21.47 9.38
N LEU A 145 -7.40 21.53 10.64
CA LEU A 145 -8.60 20.84 11.13
C LEU A 145 -9.86 21.24 10.36
N SER A 146 -10.04 22.54 10.09
CA SER A 146 -11.19 23.05 9.30
C SER A 146 -11.19 22.51 7.88
N PHE A 147 -10.01 22.42 7.25
CA PHE A 147 -9.87 21.83 5.91
C PHE A 147 -10.29 20.36 5.91
N ILE A 148 -9.82 19.57 6.88
CA ILE A 148 -10.16 18.14 6.98
C ILE A 148 -11.64 17.94 7.22
N THR A 149 -12.26 18.76 8.07
CA THR A 149 -13.71 18.72 8.33
C THR A 149 -14.49 18.98 7.04
N ARG A 150 -14.18 20.05 6.31
CA ARG A 150 -14.82 20.37 5.02
C ARG A 150 -14.62 19.28 3.98
N TYR A 151 -13.42 18.67 3.94
CA TYR A 151 -13.15 17.55 3.03
C TYR A 151 -13.96 16.30 3.43
N ALA A 152 -14.11 16.02 4.72
CA ALA A 152 -14.95 14.92 5.21
C ALA A 152 -16.43 15.12 4.81
N ASP A 153 -16.95 16.34 4.93
CA ASP A 153 -18.32 16.69 4.49
C ASP A 153 -18.48 16.55 2.97
N TYR A 154 -17.48 16.95 2.20
CA TYR A 154 -17.44 16.74 0.75
C TYR A 154 -17.52 15.25 0.40
N ILE A 155 -16.70 14.40 1.04
CA ILE A 155 -16.73 12.94 0.82
C ILE A 155 -18.11 12.38 1.17
N LYS A 156 -18.71 12.85 2.25
CA LYS A 156 -20.07 12.44 2.68
C LYS A 156 -21.11 12.77 1.61
N LYS A 157 -21.14 14.00 1.12
CA LYS A 157 -22.03 14.44 0.03
C LYS A 157 -21.83 13.63 -1.27
N CYS A 158 -20.58 13.40 -1.66
CA CYS A 158 -20.28 12.56 -2.82
C CYS A 158 -20.78 11.12 -2.65
N ARG A 159 -20.69 10.57 -1.43
CA ARG A 159 -21.21 9.25 -1.11
C ARG A 159 -22.74 9.22 -1.18
N GLU A 160 -23.42 10.19 -0.61
CA GLU A 160 -24.89 10.31 -0.62
C GLU A 160 -25.44 10.39 -2.04
N ALA A 161 -24.87 11.24 -2.89
CA ALA A 161 -25.25 11.34 -4.29
C ALA A 161 -25.01 10.02 -5.07
N LYS A 162 -23.94 9.27 -4.70
CA LYS A 162 -23.68 7.96 -5.29
C LYS A 162 -24.68 6.91 -4.84
N ILE A 163 -25.09 6.94 -3.57
CA ILE A 163 -26.10 6.03 -3.00
C ILE A 163 -27.42 6.24 -3.72
N GLU A 164 -27.92 7.48 -3.79
CA GLU A 164 -29.16 7.83 -4.48
C GLU A 164 -29.19 7.33 -5.95
N LYS A 165 -28.07 7.51 -6.67
CA LYS A 165 -27.94 7.00 -8.04
C LYS A 165 -28.02 5.48 -8.12
N LEU A 166 -27.46 4.77 -7.13
CA LEU A 166 -27.45 3.31 -7.10
C LEU A 166 -28.82 2.75 -6.71
N GLU A 167 -29.50 3.37 -5.75
CA GLU A 167 -30.85 3.02 -5.32
C GLU A 167 -31.85 3.21 -6.45
N LYS A 168 -31.83 4.36 -7.15
CA LYS A 168 -32.65 4.59 -8.35
C LYS A 168 -32.40 3.57 -9.46
N ALA A 169 -31.19 3.03 -9.54
CA ALA A 169 -30.82 2.01 -10.52
C ALA A 169 -31.05 0.57 -10.02
N GLY A 170 -31.65 0.35 -8.86
CA GLY A 170 -31.83 -0.95 -8.23
C GLY A 170 -30.50 -1.67 -7.94
N LYS A 171 -29.41 -0.90 -7.75
CA LYS A 171 -28.08 -1.44 -7.52
C LYS A 171 -27.71 -1.34 -6.06
N ARG A 172 -26.90 -2.29 -5.62
CA ARG A 172 -26.42 -2.36 -4.25
C ARG A 172 -25.65 -1.12 -3.80
N VAL A 173 -25.98 -0.62 -2.60
CA VAL A 173 -25.24 0.43 -1.91
C VAL A 173 -23.92 -0.09 -1.33
N PRO A 174 -22.77 0.55 -1.61
CA PRO A 174 -21.49 0.15 -1.03
C PRO A 174 -21.40 0.54 0.46
N SER A 175 -20.56 -0.17 1.22
CA SER A 175 -20.27 0.18 2.62
C SER A 175 -19.67 1.59 2.76
N ASN A 176 -19.64 2.12 4.00
CA ASN A 176 -19.08 3.45 4.31
C ASN A 176 -17.54 3.51 4.29
N ARG A 177 -16.86 2.51 3.70
CA ARG A 177 -15.40 2.42 3.63
C ARG A 177 -14.72 3.65 3.01
N MET A 178 -15.43 4.40 2.16
CA MET A 178 -14.88 5.57 1.47
C MET A 178 -14.35 6.61 2.45
N MET A 179 -15.09 6.91 3.52
CA MET A 179 -14.67 7.87 4.55
C MET A 179 -13.36 7.46 5.23
N SER A 180 -13.33 6.26 5.80
CA SER A 180 -12.15 5.75 6.51
C SER A 180 -10.94 5.58 5.59
N LEU A 181 -11.16 5.16 4.34
CA LEU A 181 -10.10 4.99 3.35
C LEU A 181 -9.49 6.32 2.94
N TYR A 182 -10.32 7.32 2.60
CA TYR A 182 -9.82 8.59 2.06
C TYR A 182 -9.13 9.41 3.14
N LEU A 183 -9.76 9.56 4.29
CA LEU A 183 -9.17 10.31 5.41
C LEU A 183 -7.96 9.58 6.01
N GLY A 184 -8.00 8.25 6.10
CA GLY A 184 -6.86 7.45 6.55
C GLY A 184 -5.67 7.52 5.59
N SER A 185 -5.91 7.51 4.28
CA SER A 185 -4.87 7.67 3.27
C SER A 185 -4.27 9.08 3.29
N LEU A 186 -5.12 10.11 3.43
CA LEU A 186 -4.67 11.50 3.54
C LEU A 186 -3.77 11.69 4.78
N ARG A 187 -4.20 11.14 5.94
CA ARG A 187 -3.38 11.13 7.17
C ARG A 187 -2.04 10.45 6.96
N HIS A 188 -2.01 9.33 6.25
CA HIS A 188 -0.76 8.62 5.98
C HIS A 188 0.18 9.45 5.13
N LEU A 189 -0.30 10.02 4.01
CA LEU A 189 0.49 10.89 3.15
C LEU A 189 1.01 12.12 3.89
N PHE A 190 0.19 12.70 4.77
CA PHE A 190 0.61 13.82 5.61
C PHE A 190 1.75 13.44 6.58
N LYS A 191 1.66 12.27 7.21
CA LYS A 191 2.74 11.73 8.06
C LYS A 191 4.02 11.43 7.26
N GLU A 192 3.90 10.92 6.05
CA GLU A 192 5.07 10.71 5.18
C GLU A 192 5.70 12.05 4.77
N ALA A 193 4.90 13.11 4.54
CA ALA A 193 5.44 14.46 4.32
C ALA A 193 6.17 14.99 5.57
N GLN A 194 5.61 14.77 6.76
CA GLN A 194 6.32 15.13 8.01
C GLN A 194 7.68 14.41 8.12
N LYS A 195 7.75 13.13 7.77
CA LYS A 195 9.02 12.37 7.78
C LYS A 195 10.04 12.87 6.76
N GLU A 196 9.58 13.29 5.59
CA GLU A 196 10.44 13.79 4.51
C GLU A 196 11.00 15.18 4.82
N TYR A 197 10.18 16.06 5.39
CA TYR A 197 10.51 17.47 5.55
C TYR A 197 10.95 17.86 6.96
N ASN A 198 10.63 17.07 7.98
CA ASN A 198 11.12 17.33 9.34
C ASN A 198 12.41 16.54 9.63
N ASN A 199 13.28 17.14 10.43
CA ASN A 199 14.43 16.45 11.01
C ASN A 199 14.33 16.54 12.55
N TYR A 200 13.73 15.51 13.13
CA TYR A 200 13.48 15.47 14.57
C TYR A 200 14.76 15.37 15.41
N ASP A 201 15.82 14.73 14.90
CA ASP A 201 17.10 14.58 15.60
C ASP A 201 17.77 15.91 15.85
N ASN A 202 17.57 16.88 14.97
CA ASN A 202 18.16 18.21 15.03
C ASN A 202 17.14 19.30 15.40
N GLY A 203 15.92 18.92 15.79
CA GLY A 203 14.86 19.88 16.14
C GLY A 203 14.34 20.73 14.98
N LEU A 204 14.61 20.32 13.73
CA LEU A 204 14.24 21.09 12.53
C LEU A 204 12.84 20.65 12.06
N ILE A 205 11.82 21.43 12.39
CA ILE A 205 10.40 21.10 12.18
C ILE A 205 9.76 22.09 11.20
N LEU A 206 9.55 21.66 9.94
CA LEU A 206 8.81 22.43 8.92
C LEU A 206 7.31 22.24 9.01
N ILE A 207 6.88 21.05 9.43
CA ILE A 207 5.47 20.66 9.56
C ILE A 207 5.23 20.29 11.04
N PRO A 208 4.95 21.29 11.91
CA PRO A 208 5.02 21.09 13.37
C PRO A 208 3.91 20.20 13.92
N SER A 209 2.71 20.28 13.40
CA SER A 209 1.56 19.54 13.92
C SER A 209 0.80 18.81 12.83
N SER A 210 0.19 17.70 13.20
CA SER A 210 -0.75 16.98 12.33
C SER A 210 -2.19 17.36 12.71
N PRO A 211 -2.99 17.90 11.79
CA PRO A 211 -4.39 18.21 12.06
C PRO A 211 -5.22 16.94 12.34
N PHE A 212 -4.71 15.76 12.02
CA PHE A 212 -5.34 14.47 12.31
C PHE A 212 -5.22 14.03 13.77
N ASP A 213 -4.38 14.68 14.58
CA ASP A 213 -4.26 14.35 16.00
C ASP A 213 -5.52 14.75 16.77
N ASN A 214 -6.21 15.81 16.30
CA ASN A 214 -7.48 16.29 16.85
C ASN A 214 -8.70 15.92 15.99
N PHE A 215 -8.53 15.05 14.97
CA PHE A 215 -9.60 14.62 14.08
C PHE A 215 -9.83 13.11 14.16
N LYS A 216 -11.00 12.69 14.66
CA LYS A 216 -11.38 11.28 14.73
C LYS A 216 -11.89 10.78 13.38
N ILE A 217 -11.08 10.02 12.67
CA ILE A 217 -11.50 9.38 11.41
C ILE A 217 -12.62 8.38 11.69
N PRO A 218 -13.78 8.48 11.00
CA PRO A 218 -14.87 7.53 11.16
C PRO A 218 -14.44 6.10 10.91
N LYS A 219 -14.81 5.19 11.80
CA LYS A 219 -14.54 3.76 11.63
C LYS A 219 -15.39 3.20 10.47
N GLN A 220 -14.82 2.24 9.76
CA GLN A 220 -15.59 1.46 8.79
C GLN A 220 -16.63 0.63 9.53
N GLU A 221 -17.86 0.57 8.99
CA GLU A 221 -18.88 -0.37 9.45
C GLU A 221 -18.41 -1.81 9.32
N ALA A 222 -18.98 -2.67 10.16
CA ALA A 222 -18.69 -4.10 10.08
C ALA A 222 -19.00 -4.63 8.67
N THR A 223 -18.11 -5.47 8.17
CA THR A 223 -18.33 -6.11 6.86
C THR A 223 -19.54 -7.02 6.93
N ARG A 224 -20.40 -6.95 5.90
CA ARG A 224 -21.57 -7.82 5.75
C ARG A 224 -21.19 -9.30 5.91
N LYS A 225 -22.02 -10.06 6.63
CA LYS A 225 -21.93 -11.52 6.66
C LYS A 225 -22.22 -12.05 5.27
N ARG A 226 -21.28 -12.84 4.72
CA ARG A 226 -21.36 -13.45 3.37
C ARG A 226 -21.39 -14.97 3.42
N ALA A 227 -21.40 -15.52 4.62
CA ALA A 227 -21.38 -16.95 4.81
C ALA A 227 -22.71 -17.56 4.41
N LEU A 228 -22.63 -18.63 3.62
CA LEU A 228 -23.75 -19.47 3.26
C LEU A 228 -23.86 -20.65 4.23
N ASP A 229 -25.05 -21.16 4.41
CA ASP A 229 -25.29 -22.38 5.18
C ASP A 229 -24.97 -23.65 4.37
N LYS A 230 -24.99 -24.79 5.06
CA LYS A 230 -24.73 -26.11 4.49
C LYS A 230 -25.68 -26.44 3.34
N ALA A 231 -26.99 -26.14 3.49
CA ALA A 231 -28.02 -26.49 2.49
C ALA A 231 -27.76 -25.70 1.19
N THR A 232 -27.47 -24.43 1.30
CA THR A 232 -27.19 -23.54 0.17
C THR A 232 -25.93 -23.99 -0.57
N ILE A 233 -24.86 -24.36 0.14
CA ILE A 233 -23.63 -24.87 -0.50
C ILE A 233 -23.90 -26.17 -1.24
N LYS A 234 -24.70 -27.09 -0.65
CA LYS A 234 -25.13 -28.33 -1.33
C LYS A 234 -25.95 -28.05 -2.58
N LYS A 235 -26.86 -27.05 -2.54
CA LYS A 235 -27.63 -26.64 -3.74
C LYS A 235 -26.70 -26.17 -4.84
N ILE A 236 -25.70 -25.30 -4.53
CA ILE A 236 -24.70 -24.85 -5.50
C ILE A 236 -23.93 -26.05 -6.09
N TYR A 237 -23.50 -26.99 -5.25
CA TYR A 237 -22.79 -28.20 -5.70
C TYR A 237 -23.62 -29.07 -6.63
N ALA A 238 -24.90 -29.22 -6.33
CA ALA A 238 -25.81 -30.08 -7.08
C ALA A 238 -26.35 -29.48 -8.40
N LEU A 239 -26.09 -28.20 -8.66
CA LEU A 239 -26.53 -27.55 -9.90
C LEU A 239 -26.04 -28.32 -11.15
N PRO A 240 -26.88 -28.55 -12.15
CA PRO A 240 -26.44 -29.16 -13.39
C PRO A 240 -25.48 -28.30 -14.17
N TYR A 241 -24.60 -28.91 -14.92
CA TYR A 241 -23.74 -28.18 -15.88
C TYR A 241 -24.58 -27.72 -17.06
N ARG A 242 -24.40 -26.47 -17.46
CA ARG A 242 -25.12 -25.91 -18.61
C ARG A 242 -24.43 -26.20 -19.94
N ASN A 243 -23.13 -26.48 -19.94
CA ASN A 243 -22.30 -26.80 -21.11
C ASN A 243 -22.56 -25.89 -22.32
N THR A 244 -22.98 -24.64 -22.05
CA THR A 244 -23.27 -23.68 -23.11
C THR A 244 -21.97 -23.00 -23.57
N SER A 245 -21.83 -22.86 -24.88
CA SER A 245 -20.67 -22.22 -25.55
C SER A 245 -20.49 -20.72 -25.28
N LYS A 246 -21.29 -20.13 -24.38
CA LYS A 246 -21.25 -18.69 -24.01
C LYS A 246 -20.06 -18.32 -23.12
N GLY A 247 -18.89 -18.85 -23.41
CA GLY A 247 -17.66 -18.52 -22.70
C GLY A 247 -16.50 -18.27 -23.65
N ILE A 248 -15.40 -17.73 -23.13
CA ILE A 248 -14.16 -17.61 -23.90
C ILE A 248 -13.68 -19.03 -24.23
N LYS A 249 -13.47 -19.37 -25.50
CA LYS A 249 -12.99 -20.69 -25.97
C LYS A 249 -13.82 -21.88 -25.44
N GLY A 250 -15.16 -21.77 -25.41
CA GLY A 250 -16.04 -22.85 -25.03
C GLY A 250 -16.20 -23.10 -23.53
N THR A 251 -15.66 -22.26 -22.65
CA THR A 251 -15.88 -22.38 -21.20
C THR A 251 -17.17 -21.67 -20.80
N CYS A 252 -18.11 -22.39 -20.19
CA CYS A 252 -19.30 -21.80 -19.59
C CYS A 252 -18.95 -21.10 -18.29
N ARG A 253 -19.24 -19.78 -18.18
CA ARG A 253 -18.94 -19.00 -16.96
C ARG A 253 -19.71 -19.49 -15.75
N TYR A 254 -20.92 -19.97 -15.93
CA TYR A 254 -21.75 -20.52 -14.88
C TYR A 254 -21.09 -21.78 -14.28
N ASP A 255 -20.69 -22.71 -15.15
CA ASP A 255 -20.05 -23.96 -14.75
C ASP A 255 -18.70 -23.71 -14.08
N LEU A 256 -17.89 -22.84 -14.68
CA LEU A 256 -16.62 -22.42 -14.08
C LEU A 256 -16.81 -21.80 -12.69
N ALA A 257 -17.81 -20.95 -12.53
CA ALA A 257 -18.09 -20.27 -11.28
C ALA A 257 -18.52 -21.23 -10.17
N LYS A 258 -19.40 -22.19 -10.51
CA LYS A 258 -19.80 -23.29 -9.63
C LYS A 258 -18.57 -24.07 -9.16
N ASP A 259 -17.77 -24.56 -10.09
CA ASP A 259 -16.62 -25.40 -9.80
C ASP A 259 -15.55 -24.66 -8.99
N CYS A 260 -15.24 -23.42 -9.37
CA CYS A 260 -14.29 -22.59 -8.62
C CYS A 260 -14.77 -22.25 -7.21
N PHE A 261 -16.08 -22.06 -7.00
CA PHE A 261 -16.65 -21.83 -5.67
C PHE A 261 -16.45 -23.06 -4.78
N ILE A 262 -16.73 -24.26 -5.30
CA ILE A 262 -16.56 -25.53 -4.60
C ILE A 262 -15.07 -25.84 -4.35
N LEU A 263 -14.19 -25.60 -5.34
CA LEU A 263 -12.74 -25.69 -5.15
C LEU A 263 -12.27 -24.75 -4.03
N SER A 264 -12.69 -23.49 -4.06
CA SER A 264 -12.35 -22.54 -3.01
C SER A 264 -12.80 -23.01 -1.64
N PHE A 265 -14.06 -23.43 -1.51
CA PHE A 265 -14.61 -23.90 -0.25
C PHE A 265 -13.82 -25.09 0.30
N GLY A 266 -13.63 -26.14 -0.50
CA GLY A 266 -12.96 -27.36 -0.08
C GLY A 266 -11.43 -27.22 0.08
N LEU A 267 -10.85 -26.13 -0.43
CA LEU A 267 -9.44 -25.76 -0.24
C LEU A 267 -9.27 -24.61 0.80
N ILE A 268 -10.01 -24.72 1.91
CA ILE A 268 -9.93 -23.77 3.06
C ILE A 268 -10.20 -22.30 2.63
N GLY A 269 -11.14 -22.11 1.71
CA GLY A 269 -11.45 -20.77 1.22
C GLY A 269 -10.31 -20.11 0.43
N MET A 270 -9.62 -20.88 -0.39
CA MET A 270 -8.52 -20.38 -1.25
C MET A 270 -9.01 -19.27 -2.17
N ASN A 271 -8.27 -18.14 -2.24
CA ASN A 271 -8.66 -17.00 -3.06
C ASN A 271 -8.49 -17.29 -4.57
N SER A 272 -9.27 -16.60 -5.40
CA SER A 272 -9.20 -16.76 -6.87
C SER A 272 -7.81 -16.44 -7.45
N VAL A 273 -7.11 -15.46 -6.90
CA VAL A 273 -5.74 -15.16 -7.31
C VAL A 273 -4.76 -16.29 -7.00
N ASP A 274 -4.97 -16.99 -5.89
CA ASP A 274 -4.13 -18.12 -5.49
C ASP A 274 -4.48 -19.36 -6.31
N LEU A 275 -5.78 -19.64 -6.58
CA LEU A 275 -6.22 -20.66 -7.54
C LEU A 275 -5.64 -20.43 -8.96
N TYR A 276 -5.62 -19.17 -9.40
CA TYR A 276 -5.08 -18.81 -10.72
C TYR A 276 -3.58 -19.03 -10.83
N ASN A 277 -2.83 -18.87 -9.74
CA ASN A 277 -1.36 -18.85 -9.75
C ASN A 277 -0.70 -20.09 -9.16
N VAL A 278 -1.41 -21.00 -8.52
CA VAL A 278 -0.82 -22.18 -7.86
C VAL A 278 -0.07 -23.05 -8.85
N THR A 279 1.12 -23.51 -8.45
CA THR A 279 2.05 -24.26 -9.32
C THR A 279 2.42 -25.63 -8.77
N ASP A 280 2.10 -25.92 -7.50
CA ASP A 280 2.54 -27.15 -6.84
C ASP A 280 1.34 -27.97 -6.36
N TYR A 281 1.19 -29.17 -6.97
CA TYR A 281 0.25 -30.21 -6.56
C TYR A 281 0.94 -31.56 -6.64
N LYS A 282 1.28 -32.12 -5.50
CA LYS A 282 1.99 -33.38 -5.37
C LYS A 282 1.40 -34.21 -4.22
N ASP A 283 1.31 -35.53 -4.40
CA ASP A 283 0.86 -36.52 -3.39
C ASP A 283 -0.48 -36.14 -2.73
N GLY A 284 -1.42 -35.61 -3.53
CA GLY A 284 -2.72 -35.19 -3.05
C GLY A 284 -2.72 -33.89 -2.23
N LYS A 285 -1.58 -33.19 -2.16
CA LYS A 285 -1.41 -31.94 -1.44
C LYS A 285 -1.18 -30.78 -2.41
N LEU A 286 -1.85 -29.67 -2.15
CA LEU A 286 -1.73 -28.45 -2.90
C LEU A 286 -0.94 -27.43 -2.06
N THR A 287 0.25 -27.02 -2.55
CA THR A 287 1.12 -26.05 -1.89
C THR A 287 1.08 -24.72 -2.61
N TYR A 288 0.86 -23.65 -1.87
CA TYR A 288 0.89 -22.29 -2.44
C TYR A 288 1.35 -21.25 -1.43
N TYR A 289 1.75 -20.10 -1.95
CA TYR A 289 2.16 -18.93 -1.17
C TYR A 289 1.13 -17.81 -1.38
N ARG A 290 0.38 -17.47 -0.33
CA ARG A 290 -0.74 -16.53 -0.41
C ARG A 290 -0.33 -15.20 -1.01
N THR A 291 -0.77 -14.92 -2.23
CA THR A 291 -0.35 -13.79 -3.07
C THR A 291 -0.51 -12.43 -2.36
N LYS A 292 -1.55 -12.25 -1.54
CA LYS A 292 -1.84 -11.00 -0.84
C LYS A 292 -0.79 -10.65 0.23
N THR A 293 -0.17 -11.64 0.87
CA THR A 293 0.64 -11.45 2.08
C THR A 293 2.08 -11.98 1.97
N LYS A 294 2.40 -12.77 0.95
CA LYS A 294 3.72 -13.40 0.79
C LYS A 294 4.91 -12.45 0.87
N ALA A 295 4.77 -11.24 0.35
CA ALA A 295 5.86 -10.25 0.35
C ALA A 295 6.10 -9.55 1.70
N ARG A 296 5.23 -9.78 2.70
CA ARG A 296 5.29 -9.12 4.02
C ARG A 296 5.64 -10.09 5.15
N ARG A 297 5.85 -11.38 4.83
CA ARG A 297 6.02 -12.44 5.82
C ARG A 297 7.29 -13.23 5.54
N ASN A 298 8.00 -13.58 6.59
CA ASN A 298 9.22 -14.40 6.51
C ASN A 298 8.94 -15.81 6.00
N ASP A 299 7.81 -16.43 6.41
CA ASP A 299 7.32 -17.73 5.93
C ASP A 299 6.69 -17.67 4.53
N LYS A 300 6.78 -16.49 3.86
CA LYS A 300 6.18 -16.22 2.54
C LYS A 300 4.69 -16.57 2.49
N ALA A 301 4.01 -16.62 3.64
CA ALA A 301 2.61 -17.00 3.79
C ALA A 301 2.30 -18.36 3.12
N LYS A 302 3.17 -19.37 3.32
CA LYS A 302 3.01 -20.74 2.82
C LYS A 302 1.73 -21.37 3.33
N MET A 303 1.07 -22.15 2.47
CA MET A 303 -0.08 -22.99 2.78
C MET A 303 0.11 -24.35 2.12
N VAL A 304 -0.21 -25.41 2.86
CA VAL A 304 -0.27 -26.78 2.36
C VAL A 304 -1.66 -27.34 2.68
N VAL A 305 -2.41 -27.66 1.66
CA VAL A 305 -3.80 -28.13 1.80
C VAL A 305 -3.93 -29.55 1.24
N ASP A 306 -4.35 -30.48 2.08
CA ASP A 306 -4.73 -31.82 1.65
C ASP A 306 -6.01 -31.71 0.81
N VAL A 307 -5.97 -32.20 -0.41
CA VAL A 307 -7.08 -32.10 -1.34
C VAL A 307 -8.14 -33.15 -0.98
N PRO A 308 -9.36 -32.75 -0.57
CA PRO A 308 -10.43 -33.66 -0.29
C PRO A 308 -10.76 -34.54 -1.52
N PRO A 309 -11.04 -35.85 -1.35
CA PRO A 309 -11.31 -36.76 -2.48
C PRO A 309 -12.37 -36.26 -3.46
N MET A 310 -13.40 -35.58 -2.96
CA MET A 310 -14.47 -35.03 -3.78
C MET A 310 -14.03 -33.92 -4.76
N LEU A 311 -12.88 -33.28 -4.51
CA LEU A 311 -12.34 -32.25 -5.39
C LEU A 311 -11.42 -32.79 -6.49
N LYS A 312 -10.95 -34.04 -6.38
CA LYS A 312 -10.07 -34.66 -7.38
C LYS A 312 -10.61 -34.56 -8.82
N PRO A 313 -11.90 -34.84 -9.07
CA PRO A 313 -12.47 -34.67 -10.41
C PRO A 313 -12.40 -33.24 -10.94
N LEU A 314 -12.58 -32.25 -10.06
CA LEU A 314 -12.48 -30.86 -10.45
C LEU A 314 -11.04 -30.43 -10.73
N ILE A 315 -10.06 -30.93 -9.96
CA ILE A 315 -8.65 -30.71 -10.22
C ILE A 315 -8.27 -31.27 -11.58
N GLU A 316 -8.66 -32.52 -11.89
CA GLU A 316 -8.37 -33.15 -13.19
C GLU A 316 -9.07 -32.41 -14.35
N LYS A 317 -10.32 -31.98 -14.15
CA LYS A 317 -11.07 -31.19 -15.16
C LYS A 317 -10.33 -29.93 -15.60
N TYR A 318 -9.70 -29.24 -14.66
CA TYR A 318 -8.99 -27.97 -14.90
C TYR A 318 -7.49 -28.10 -14.91
N ARG A 319 -6.97 -29.33 -14.94
CA ARG A 319 -5.52 -29.58 -14.91
C ARG A 319 -4.80 -28.92 -16.07
N ASP A 320 -3.68 -28.27 -15.78
CA ASP A 320 -2.80 -27.73 -16.80
C ASP A 320 -1.88 -28.84 -17.36
N LYS A 321 -2.15 -29.24 -18.60
CA LYS A 321 -1.34 -30.26 -19.31
C LYS A 321 0.09 -29.80 -19.58
N SER A 322 0.36 -28.48 -19.59
CA SER A 322 1.71 -27.94 -19.78
C SER A 322 2.56 -27.89 -18.52
N SER A 323 1.98 -28.26 -17.37
CA SER A 323 2.63 -28.28 -16.05
C SER A 323 3.22 -26.95 -15.60
N LYS A 324 2.86 -25.83 -16.22
CA LYS A 324 3.28 -24.48 -15.79
C LYS A 324 2.58 -24.07 -14.50
N ARG A 325 1.32 -24.51 -14.34
CA ARG A 325 0.51 -24.29 -13.14
C ARG A 325 -0.28 -25.58 -12.83
N VAL A 326 -0.95 -25.59 -11.69
CA VAL A 326 -1.87 -26.71 -11.39
C VAL A 326 -3.10 -26.60 -12.28
N PHE A 327 -3.64 -25.41 -12.47
CA PHE A 327 -4.84 -25.16 -13.25
C PHE A 327 -4.55 -24.41 -14.54
N ASN A 328 -5.30 -24.72 -15.60
CA ASN A 328 -5.19 -24.13 -16.93
C ASN A 328 -5.87 -22.75 -17.08
N PHE A 329 -6.35 -22.14 -16.02
CA PHE A 329 -7.11 -20.87 -16.05
C PHE A 329 -6.35 -19.73 -16.74
N TYR A 330 -5.03 -19.70 -16.64
CA TYR A 330 -4.19 -18.67 -17.27
C TYR A 330 -4.16 -18.79 -18.81
N GLN A 331 -4.53 -19.92 -19.38
CA GLN A 331 -4.64 -20.11 -20.82
C GLN A 331 -5.89 -19.43 -21.38
N TYR A 332 -6.92 -19.24 -20.54
CA TYR A 332 -8.20 -18.65 -20.92
C TYR A 332 -8.36 -17.19 -20.47
N TYR A 333 -7.66 -16.79 -19.41
CA TYR A 333 -7.75 -15.46 -18.83
C TYR A 333 -6.36 -14.83 -18.74
N ALA A 334 -6.19 -13.64 -19.32
CA ALA A 334 -4.89 -12.95 -19.38
C ALA A 334 -4.31 -12.61 -17.98
N ASN A 335 -5.16 -12.50 -16.96
CA ASN A 335 -4.73 -12.21 -15.58
C ASN A 335 -5.77 -12.67 -14.55
N ASP A 336 -5.34 -12.72 -13.29
CA ASP A 336 -6.15 -13.12 -12.14
C ASP A 336 -7.38 -12.22 -11.91
N LYS A 337 -7.31 -10.94 -12.27
CA LYS A 337 -8.45 -10.01 -12.16
C LYS A 337 -9.54 -10.34 -13.16
N GLY A 338 -9.17 -10.66 -14.40
CA GLY A 338 -10.08 -11.12 -15.45
C GLY A 338 -10.76 -12.43 -15.07
N PHE A 339 -9.99 -13.39 -14.55
CA PHE A 339 -10.47 -14.65 -14.01
C PHE A 339 -11.48 -14.44 -12.88
N ASN A 340 -11.12 -13.65 -11.86
CA ASN A 340 -12.02 -13.34 -10.75
C ASN A 340 -13.34 -12.67 -11.21
N LYS A 341 -13.25 -11.77 -12.22
CA LYS A 341 -14.42 -11.10 -12.80
C LYS A 341 -15.34 -12.11 -13.51
N ALA A 342 -14.78 -13.10 -14.21
CA ALA A 342 -15.55 -14.13 -14.88
C ALA A 342 -16.30 -15.02 -13.87
N ILE A 343 -15.60 -15.49 -12.83
CA ILE A 343 -16.21 -16.27 -11.74
C ILE A 343 -17.36 -15.49 -11.09
N ASN A 344 -17.14 -14.23 -10.70
CA ASN A 344 -18.19 -13.46 -10.02
C ASN A 344 -19.39 -13.14 -10.93
N ARG A 345 -19.19 -13.09 -12.26
CA ARG A 345 -20.32 -13.01 -13.20
C ARG A 345 -21.14 -14.28 -13.22
N GLY A 346 -20.51 -15.46 -13.27
CA GLY A 346 -21.22 -16.73 -13.19
C GLY A 346 -21.89 -16.93 -11.85
N LEU A 347 -21.25 -16.54 -10.74
CA LEU A 347 -21.87 -16.60 -9.41
C LEU A 347 -23.09 -15.69 -9.27
N LYS A 348 -23.16 -14.56 -9.97
CA LYS A 348 -24.37 -13.74 -10.01
C LYS A 348 -25.54 -14.46 -10.68
N GLU A 349 -25.26 -15.21 -11.76
CA GLU A 349 -26.27 -16.03 -12.43
C GLU A 349 -26.76 -17.14 -11.49
N ILE A 350 -25.86 -17.84 -10.80
CA ILE A 350 -26.19 -18.85 -9.77
C ILE A 350 -26.97 -18.22 -8.62
N GLY A 351 -26.55 -17.05 -8.15
CA GLY A 351 -27.25 -16.32 -7.10
C GLY A 351 -28.67 -15.96 -7.47
N SER A 352 -28.88 -15.50 -8.71
CA SER A 352 -30.22 -15.19 -9.24
C SER A 352 -31.10 -16.44 -9.28
N GLU A 353 -30.56 -17.57 -9.72
CA GLU A 353 -31.30 -18.85 -9.82
C GLU A 353 -31.68 -19.41 -8.44
N LEU A 354 -30.79 -19.31 -7.48
CA LEU A 354 -30.99 -19.86 -6.13
C LEU A 354 -31.55 -18.84 -5.13
N ALA A 355 -31.95 -17.66 -5.58
CA ALA A 355 -32.38 -16.53 -4.75
C ALA A 355 -31.36 -16.16 -3.64
N ILE A 356 -30.06 -16.23 -3.95
CA ILE A 356 -28.97 -15.84 -3.06
C ILE A 356 -28.52 -14.42 -3.42
N GLU A 357 -28.86 -13.49 -2.56
CA GLU A 357 -28.50 -12.09 -2.78
C GLU A 357 -26.96 -11.89 -2.76
N ASP A 358 -26.44 -11.21 -3.79
CA ASP A 358 -25.01 -10.83 -3.90
C ASP A 358 -24.02 -11.99 -3.70
N LEU A 359 -24.25 -13.14 -4.30
CA LEU A 359 -23.32 -14.25 -4.26
C LEU A 359 -21.99 -13.86 -4.95
N GLU A 360 -20.91 -13.88 -4.19
CA GLU A 360 -19.55 -13.57 -4.63
C GLU A 360 -18.59 -14.73 -4.29
N PHE A 361 -17.49 -14.83 -5.02
CA PHE A 361 -16.49 -15.89 -4.81
C PHE A 361 -15.96 -15.94 -3.36
N TYR A 362 -15.77 -14.78 -2.74
CA TYR A 362 -15.28 -14.70 -1.38
C TYR A 362 -16.25 -15.26 -0.33
N ALA A 363 -17.51 -15.48 -0.69
CA ALA A 363 -18.49 -16.14 0.16
C ALA A 363 -18.06 -17.59 0.51
N ALA A 364 -17.36 -18.29 -0.39
CA ALA A 364 -16.83 -19.63 -0.12
C ALA A 364 -15.93 -19.65 1.13
N ARG A 365 -15.02 -18.68 1.23
CA ARG A 365 -14.12 -18.54 2.37
C ARG A 365 -14.84 -18.15 3.66
N HIS A 366 -15.79 -17.22 3.58
CA HIS A 366 -16.63 -16.85 4.73
C HIS A 366 -17.44 -18.03 5.23
N SER A 367 -18.01 -18.81 4.30
CA SER A 367 -18.82 -20.00 4.63
C SER A 367 -17.96 -21.07 5.31
N TRP A 368 -16.78 -21.37 4.77
CA TRP A 368 -15.86 -22.32 5.39
C TRP A 368 -15.54 -21.91 6.84
N ALA A 369 -15.11 -20.66 7.06
CA ALA A 369 -14.75 -20.17 8.38
C ALA A 369 -15.93 -20.19 9.36
N THR A 370 -17.10 -19.73 8.92
CA THR A 370 -18.32 -19.68 9.75
C THR A 370 -18.79 -21.06 10.13
N LEU A 371 -18.80 -22.01 9.19
CA LEU A 371 -19.19 -23.38 9.45
C LEU A 371 -18.18 -24.11 10.35
N ALA A 372 -16.90 -23.89 10.13
CA ALA A 372 -15.82 -24.44 10.96
C ALA A 372 -16.02 -24.09 12.45
N ILE A 373 -16.21 -22.81 12.75
CA ILE A 373 -16.39 -22.34 14.13
C ILE A 373 -17.77 -22.74 14.68
N ASN A 374 -18.84 -22.35 13.99
CA ASN A 374 -20.19 -22.35 14.59
C ASN A 374 -20.93 -23.69 14.46
N LYS A 375 -20.51 -24.58 13.54
CA LYS A 375 -21.22 -25.84 13.27
C LYS A 375 -20.35 -27.05 13.50
N VAL A 376 -19.06 -26.96 13.23
CA VAL A 376 -18.13 -28.09 13.39
C VAL A 376 -17.38 -28.02 14.72
N GLY A 377 -17.39 -26.86 15.39
CA GLY A 377 -16.75 -26.67 16.69
C GLY A 377 -15.22 -26.59 16.62
N ILE A 378 -14.67 -26.17 15.47
CA ILE A 378 -13.23 -25.93 15.36
C ILE A 378 -12.89 -24.66 16.14
N ASP A 379 -11.84 -24.72 16.94
CA ASP A 379 -11.40 -23.58 17.74
C ASP A 379 -10.95 -22.38 16.85
N LYS A 380 -11.05 -21.19 17.43
CA LYS A 380 -10.75 -19.94 16.72
C LYS A 380 -9.31 -19.86 16.21
N PHE A 381 -8.36 -20.41 16.96
CA PHE A 381 -6.93 -20.33 16.61
C PHE A 381 -6.62 -21.21 15.41
N THR A 382 -7.14 -22.45 15.40
CA THR A 382 -7.04 -23.34 14.23
C THR A 382 -7.67 -22.71 12.99
N VAL A 383 -8.87 -22.11 13.10
CA VAL A 383 -9.50 -21.41 11.97
C VAL A 383 -8.68 -20.20 11.53
N HIS A 384 -8.12 -19.44 12.46
CA HIS A 384 -7.28 -18.29 12.15
C HIS A 384 -6.01 -18.70 11.38
N ALA A 385 -5.34 -19.77 11.85
CA ALA A 385 -4.19 -20.37 11.17
C ALA A 385 -4.55 -20.91 9.79
N ALA A 386 -5.65 -21.65 9.67
CA ALA A 386 -6.16 -22.20 8.41
C ALA A 386 -6.48 -21.11 7.38
N LEU A 387 -6.97 -19.96 7.83
CA LEU A 387 -7.17 -18.80 6.99
C LEU A 387 -5.86 -18.03 6.69
N ASN A 388 -4.73 -18.49 7.20
CA ASN A 388 -3.42 -17.84 7.07
C ASN A 388 -3.45 -16.37 7.50
N HIS A 389 -4.14 -16.08 8.60
CA HIS A 389 -4.11 -14.79 9.26
C HIS A 389 -2.92 -14.73 10.23
N VAL A 390 -2.45 -13.53 10.54
CA VAL A 390 -1.45 -13.27 11.58
C VAL A 390 -2.15 -12.52 12.70
N ASP A 391 -1.94 -12.95 13.92
CA ASP A 391 -2.37 -12.23 15.11
C ASP A 391 -1.12 -11.68 15.81
N GLU A 392 -0.96 -10.36 15.77
CA GLU A 392 0.21 -9.70 16.37
C GLU A 392 0.27 -9.92 17.90
N SER A 393 -0.87 -10.16 18.55
CA SER A 393 -0.93 -10.45 20.00
C SER A 393 -0.39 -11.84 20.34
N MET A 394 -0.38 -12.76 19.40
CA MET A 394 0.09 -14.14 19.56
C MET A 394 1.52 -14.37 19.05
N ARG A 395 2.18 -13.34 18.57
CA ARG A 395 3.49 -13.43 17.92
C ARG A 395 4.56 -14.14 18.75
N VAL A 396 4.55 -13.96 20.05
CA VAL A 396 5.51 -14.63 20.95
C VAL A 396 5.22 -16.14 21.05
N THR A 397 3.94 -16.51 21.11
CA THR A 397 3.51 -17.91 21.18
C THR A 397 3.74 -18.63 19.85
N ASP A 398 3.61 -17.93 18.73
CA ASP A 398 3.83 -18.47 17.37
C ASP A 398 5.27 -18.99 17.17
N ILE A 399 6.25 -18.52 17.97
CA ILE A 399 7.65 -18.98 17.90
C ILE A 399 7.76 -20.47 18.31
N TYR A 400 6.87 -20.96 19.19
CA TYR A 400 6.88 -22.33 19.68
C TYR A 400 6.05 -23.28 18.82
N ILE A 401 5.34 -22.78 17.79
CA ILE A 401 4.46 -23.57 16.93
C ILE A 401 5.19 -23.95 15.65
N GLU A 402 5.55 -25.20 15.51
CA GLU A 402 5.98 -25.76 14.23
C GLU A 402 4.76 -25.92 13.30
N ARG A 403 4.78 -25.22 12.18
CA ARG A 403 3.64 -25.19 11.26
C ARG A 403 3.72 -26.31 10.23
N ASP A 404 3.14 -27.48 10.57
CA ASP A 404 3.05 -28.65 9.69
C ASP A 404 1.74 -28.75 8.90
N PHE A 405 0.79 -27.85 9.14
CA PHE A 405 -0.54 -27.77 8.54
C PHE A 405 -1.49 -28.95 8.87
N GLN A 406 -1.14 -29.85 9.78
CA GLN A 406 -1.98 -31.00 10.10
C GLN A 406 -3.31 -30.59 10.74
N ASN A 407 -3.28 -29.64 11.67
CA ASN A 407 -4.48 -29.16 12.37
C ASN A 407 -5.45 -28.48 11.41
N GLU A 408 -4.93 -27.63 10.50
CA GLU A 408 -5.72 -26.96 9.48
C GLU A 408 -6.35 -27.96 8.51
N ASN A 409 -5.62 -29.00 8.12
CA ASN A 409 -6.11 -30.04 7.22
C ASN A 409 -7.12 -30.98 7.90
N LYS A 410 -6.90 -31.36 9.17
CA LYS A 410 -7.90 -32.07 9.97
C LYS A 410 -9.19 -31.27 10.13
N ALA A 411 -9.08 -29.96 10.39
CA ALA A 411 -10.23 -29.06 10.43
C ALA A 411 -10.95 -29.01 9.10
N ASN A 412 -10.21 -28.88 7.98
CA ASN A 412 -10.80 -28.88 6.63
C ASN A 412 -11.55 -30.18 6.34
N ALA A 413 -10.96 -31.32 6.65
CA ALA A 413 -11.60 -32.61 6.46
C ALA A 413 -12.95 -32.73 7.22
N LYS A 414 -12.99 -32.24 8.48
CA LYS A 414 -14.24 -32.19 9.27
C LYS A 414 -15.27 -31.26 8.64
N VAL A 415 -14.90 -30.05 8.18
CA VAL A 415 -15.82 -29.09 7.53
C VAL A 415 -16.37 -29.65 6.22
N VAL A 416 -15.51 -30.23 5.38
CA VAL A 416 -15.92 -30.85 4.11
C VAL A 416 -16.85 -32.03 4.37
N LYS A 417 -16.52 -32.91 5.33
CA LYS A 417 -17.40 -34.02 5.76
C LYS A 417 -18.74 -33.51 6.30
N TYR A 418 -18.74 -32.46 7.10
CA TYR A 418 -19.99 -31.85 7.59
C TYR A 418 -20.89 -31.40 6.43
N VAL A 419 -20.34 -30.76 5.41
CA VAL A 419 -21.15 -30.22 4.30
C VAL A 419 -21.54 -31.34 3.31
N PHE A 420 -20.61 -32.15 2.85
CA PHE A 420 -20.79 -33.07 1.70
C PHE A 420 -20.87 -34.54 2.10
N GLY A 421 -20.52 -34.92 3.33
CA GLY A 421 -20.62 -36.28 3.79
C GLY A 421 -22.09 -36.80 3.74
N THR A 422 -22.27 -38.02 3.30
CA THR A 422 -23.50 -38.77 3.53
C THR A 422 -23.64 -39.04 5.03
N LYS A 423 -24.89 -39.07 5.54
CA LYS A 423 -25.18 -39.48 6.91
C LYS A 423 -24.79 -40.93 7.13
#